data_9e3cdc58e8e44228e1e96a02e0187204
#
_entry.id   9e3cdc58e8e44228e1e96a02e0187204
#
_cell.length_a   1.000
_cell.length_b   1.000
_cell.length_c   1.000
_cell.angle_alpha   90.00
_cell.angle_beta   90.00
_cell.angle_gamma   90.00
#
_symmetry.space_group_name_H-M   'P 1'
#
loop_
_entity.id
_entity.type
_entity.pdbx_description
1 polymer ?
#
loop_
_entity_poly.entity_id
_entity_poly.type
_entity_poly.pdbx_seq_one_letter_code
_entity_poly.pdbx_strand_id
1 'polypeptide(L)'
;MKKKTIWGLVLTLALVVSATGTATSAFAATSAPMEPVTKIATESEDAIWEQIEAIEEKSDAIFQRNAALWEKLDEICNALPDDYDFTNFDEAAFIRSTNALTEAEKETLLADIKELNELDAQMEALYEKLPDCDNMPLYEKA
;
A
#
# COMPACT_ATOMS: atom_id res chain seq x y z
N MET A 1 -16.82 -19.23 16.20
CA MET A 1 -17.13 -18.57 14.92
C MET A 1 -15.90 -17.74 14.51
N LYS A 2 -15.24 -18.13 13.44
CA LYS A 2 -14.07 -17.39 12.95
C LYS A 2 -14.58 -16.18 12.15
N LYS A 3 -14.45 -14.99 12.72
CA LYS A 3 -14.68 -13.74 11.98
C LYS A 3 -13.64 -13.66 10.86
N LYS A 4 -14.09 -13.89 9.64
CA LYS A 4 -13.25 -13.66 8.45
C LYS A 4 -13.24 -12.16 8.21
N THR A 5 -12.21 -11.49 8.67
CA THR A 5 -11.96 -10.09 8.34
C THR A 5 -11.53 -10.05 6.88
N ILE A 6 -12.43 -9.65 5.99
CA ILE A 6 -12.20 -9.58 4.53
C ILE A 6 -11.14 -8.51 4.21
N TRP A 7 -10.94 -7.57 5.09
CA TRP A 7 -9.92 -6.51 5.02
C TRP A 7 -8.47 -6.99 5.18
N GLY A 8 -8.27 -8.28 5.51
CA GLY A 8 -6.94 -8.87 5.64
C GLY A 8 -6.21 -9.11 4.32
N LEU A 9 -6.83 -8.86 3.16
CA LEU A 9 -6.25 -9.21 1.88
C LEU A 9 -5.58 -8.02 1.17
N VAL A 10 -5.83 -6.80 1.62
CA VAL A 10 -5.21 -5.59 1.07
C VAL A 10 -4.08 -5.06 1.97
N LEU A 11 -3.98 -5.53 3.20
CA LEU A 11 -3.07 -4.98 4.23
C LEU A 11 -2.14 -6.01 4.85
N THR A 12 -1.76 -7.08 4.14
CA THR A 12 -0.76 -8.03 4.64
C THR A 12 0.67 -7.70 4.17
N LEU A 13 1.00 -6.43 4.06
CA LEU A 13 2.41 -6.05 3.97
C LEU A 13 2.77 -4.92 4.95
N ALA A 14 2.24 -4.99 6.16
CA ALA A 14 2.82 -4.26 7.27
C ALA A 14 4.02 -5.05 7.80
N LEU A 15 5.10 -5.09 7.06
CA LEU A 15 6.41 -5.42 7.59
C LEU A 15 6.88 -4.20 8.38
N VAL A 16 6.60 -4.22 9.67
CA VAL A 16 7.25 -3.34 10.63
C VAL A 16 8.75 -3.61 10.56
N VAL A 17 9.45 -2.86 9.75
CA VAL A 17 10.89 -2.72 9.89
C VAL A 17 11.15 -1.46 10.70
N SER A 18 11.17 -1.62 12.00
CA SER A 18 11.75 -0.62 12.89
C SER A 18 13.26 -0.67 12.71
N ALA A 19 13.78 0.04 11.74
CA ALA A 19 15.20 0.28 11.63
C ALA A 19 15.53 1.64 12.26
N THR A 20 15.72 1.64 13.55
CA THR A 20 16.47 2.71 14.20
C THR A 20 17.95 2.53 13.86
N GLY A 21 18.38 3.18 12.79
CA GLY A 21 19.78 3.21 12.40
C GLY A 21 20.22 4.65 12.21
N THR A 22 20.66 5.30 13.25
CA THR A 22 21.45 6.52 13.15
C THR A 22 22.85 6.13 12.67
N ALA A 23 23.09 6.19 11.38
CA ALA A 23 24.43 6.12 10.83
C ALA A 23 24.84 7.50 10.34
N THR A 24 25.46 8.26 11.20
CA THR A 24 26.27 9.40 10.80
C THR A 24 27.63 8.87 10.34
N SER A 25 27.78 8.64 9.05
CA SER A 25 29.09 8.42 8.47
C SER A 25 29.46 9.63 7.61
N ALA A 26 30.26 10.50 8.19
CA ALA A 26 30.97 11.52 7.45
C ALA A 26 32.15 10.85 6.74
N PHE A 27 31.99 10.50 5.46
CA PHE A 27 33.13 10.15 4.62
C PHE A 27 33.58 11.37 3.84
N ALA A 28 34.71 11.89 4.19
CA ALA A 28 35.45 12.80 3.33
C ALA A 28 36.07 11.99 2.20
N ALA A 29 35.41 11.95 1.05
CA ALA A 29 35.96 11.37 -0.14
C ALA A 29 36.87 12.39 -0.81
N THR A 30 38.16 12.10 -0.90
CA THR A 30 39.10 12.74 -1.80
C THR A 30 38.69 12.47 -3.24
N SER A 31 38.23 13.50 -3.92
CA SER A 31 37.76 13.41 -5.29
C SER A 31 38.92 13.18 -6.27
N ALA A 32 38.93 12.05 -6.94
CA ALA A 32 39.56 11.90 -8.24
C ALA A 32 38.61 12.43 -9.32
N PRO A 33 39.09 13.14 -10.37
CA PRO A 33 38.23 13.58 -11.43
C PRO A 33 37.74 12.36 -12.22
N MET A 34 36.52 11.95 -11.98
CA MET A 34 35.81 11.04 -12.86
C MET A 34 34.98 11.83 -13.85
N GLU A 35 35.15 11.51 -15.13
CA GLU A 35 34.32 12.02 -16.21
C GLU A 35 32.83 11.90 -15.88
N PRO A 36 31.99 12.83 -16.34
CA PRO A 36 30.57 12.76 -16.09
C PRO A 36 29.99 11.58 -16.90
N VAL A 37 29.95 10.44 -16.30
CA VAL A 37 28.98 9.43 -16.68
C VAL A 37 27.65 10.07 -16.39
N THR A 38 26.86 10.36 -17.41
CA THR A 38 25.46 10.72 -17.30
C THR A 38 24.75 9.54 -16.63
N LYS A 39 24.92 9.40 -15.32
CA LYS A 39 24.01 8.63 -14.51
C LYS A 39 22.68 9.32 -14.68
N ILE A 40 21.79 8.70 -15.47
CA ILE A 40 20.37 8.85 -15.25
C ILE A 40 20.26 8.66 -13.75
N ALA A 41 19.88 9.73 -13.03
CA ALA A 41 19.74 9.66 -11.60
C ALA A 41 18.63 8.64 -11.32
N THR A 42 19.02 7.39 -11.12
CA THR A 42 18.14 6.38 -10.52
C THR A 42 17.86 6.93 -9.14
N GLU A 43 16.61 7.22 -8.91
CA GLU A 43 16.08 7.55 -7.60
C GLU A 43 16.69 6.58 -6.58
N SER A 44 17.24 7.10 -5.47
CA SER A 44 17.85 6.22 -4.49
C SER A 44 16.80 5.31 -3.89
N GLU A 45 17.15 4.09 -3.56
CA GLU A 45 16.25 3.13 -2.93
C GLU A 45 15.57 3.73 -1.68
N ASP A 46 16.32 4.45 -0.86
CA ASP A 46 15.78 5.16 0.31
C ASP A 46 14.69 6.19 -0.07
N ALA A 47 14.88 6.93 -1.15
CA ALA A 47 13.88 7.89 -1.63
C ALA A 47 12.61 7.20 -2.15
N ILE A 48 12.72 6.00 -2.68
CA ILE A 48 11.56 5.19 -3.09
C ILE A 48 10.80 4.73 -1.85
N TRP A 49 11.49 4.25 -0.83
CA TRP A 49 10.86 3.82 0.43
C TRP A 49 10.16 4.98 1.15
N GLU A 50 10.74 6.17 1.18
CA GLU A 50 10.09 7.37 1.73
C GLU A 50 8.79 7.72 0.98
N GLN A 51 8.76 7.53 -0.33
CA GLN A 51 7.55 7.75 -1.13
C GLN A 51 6.48 6.70 -0.85
N ILE A 52 6.86 5.44 -0.68
CA ILE A 52 5.95 4.35 -0.32
C ILE A 52 5.32 4.64 1.05
N GLU A 53 6.12 4.98 2.06
CA GLU A 53 5.63 5.35 3.40
C GLU A 53 4.64 6.52 3.35
N ALA A 54 4.94 7.55 2.56
CA ALA A 54 4.04 8.69 2.38
C ALA A 54 2.71 8.31 1.71
N ILE A 55 2.71 7.29 0.84
CA ILE A 55 1.48 6.76 0.23
C ILE A 55 0.68 5.95 1.25
N GLU A 56 1.34 5.14 2.08
CA GLU A 56 0.69 4.38 3.16
C GLU A 56 0.01 5.31 4.15
N GLU A 57 0.67 6.39 4.58
CA GLU A 57 0.06 7.40 5.45
C GLU A 57 -1.18 8.06 4.85
N LYS A 58 -1.16 8.33 3.54
CA LYS A 58 -2.33 8.88 2.83
C LYS A 58 -3.48 7.87 2.77
N SER A 59 -3.17 6.61 2.53
CA SER A 59 -4.17 5.53 2.49
C SER A 59 -4.82 5.37 3.86
N ASP A 60 -4.05 5.37 4.93
CA ASP A 60 -4.55 5.33 6.30
C ASP A 60 -5.45 6.52 6.62
N ALA A 61 -5.08 7.73 6.18
CA ALA A 61 -5.89 8.93 6.37
C ALA A 61 -7.24 8.83 5.66
N ILE A 62 -7.32 8.20 4.49
CA ILE A 62 -8.58 7.95 3.78
C ILE A 62 -9.49 7.03 4.59
N PHE A 63 -8.97 5.92 5.12
CA PHE A 63 -9.73 5.03 5.97
C PHE A 63 -10.19 5.69 7.27
N GLN A 64 -9.33 6.49 7.89
CA GLN A 64 -9.64 7.15 9.16
C GLN A 64 -10.71 8.25 9.01
N ARG A 65 -10.70 9.01 7.92
CA ARG A 65 -11.67 10.10 7.69
C ARG A 65 -13.12 9.62 7.64
N ASN A 66 -13.33 8.38 7.19
CA ASN A 66 -14.63 7.76 7.05
C ASN A 66 -14.72 6.41 7.79
N ALA A 67 -14.01 6.25 8.90
CA ALA A 67 -13.85 4.98 9.61
C ALA A 67 -15.18 4.30 9.93
N ALA A 68 -16.17 5.03 10.42
CA ALA A 68 -17.48 4.49 10.74
C ALA A 68 -18.23 3.97 9.51
N LEU A 69 -18.00 4.57 8.34
CA LEU A 69 -18.62 4.15 7.10
C LEU A 69 -17.96 2.89 6.54
N TRP A 70 -16.65 2.78 6.67
CA TRP A 70 -15.90 1.58 6.35
C TRP A 70 -16.27 0.40 7.26
N GLU A 71 -16.42 0.65 8.57
CA GLU A 71 -16.91 -0.35 9.52
C GLU A 71 -18.32 -0.84 9.15
N LYS A 72 -19.22 0.08 8.77
CA LYS A 72 -20.55 -0.28 8.28
C LYS A 72 -20.49 -1.15 7.03
N LEU A 73 -19.61 -0.86 6.08
CA LEU A 73 -19.41 -1.69 4.89
C LEU A 73 -18.91 -3.08 5.25
N ASP A 74 -17.96 -3.19 6.18
CA ASP A 74 -17.46 -4.47 6.70
C ASP A 74 -18.57 -5.31 7.33
N GLU A 75 -19.44 -4.68 8.14
CA GLU A 75 -20.62 -5.38 8.69
C GLU A 75 -21.57 -5.88 7.61
N ILE A 76 -21.81 -5.11 6.55
CA ILE A 76 -22.63 -5.52 5.42
C ILE A 76 -22.01 -6.73 4.70
N CYS A 77 -20.70 -6.69 4.45
CA CYS A 77 -19.96 -7.79 3.83
C CYS A 77 -19.95 -9.05 4.72
N ASN A 78 -19.81 -8.88 6.04
CA ASN A 78 -19.83 -9.99 6.99
C ASN A 78 -21.23 -10.64 7.14
N ALA A 79 -22.29 -9.93 6.78
CA ALA A 79 -23.64 -10.46 6.75
C ALA A 79 -23.96 -11.27 5.48
N LEU A 80 -23.05 -11.30 4.49
CA LEU A 80 -23.21 -12.14 3.31
C LEU A 80 -23.13 -13.62 3.69
N PRO A 81 -23.77 -14.52 2.90
CA PRO A 81 -23.71 -15.96 3.14
C PRO A 81 -22.27 -16.49 3.17
N ASP A 82 -22.01 -17.53 3.98
CA ASP A 82 -20.67 -18.13 4.10
C ASP A 82 -20.15 -18.74 2.78
N ASP A 83 -21.05 -19.06 1.87
CA ASP A 83 -20.77 -19.60 0.53
C ASP A 83 -20.67 -18.51 -0.56
N TYR A 84 -20.70 -17.23 -0.17
CA TYR A 84 -20.52 -16.13 -1.12
C TYR A 84 -19.14 -16.20 -1.78
N ASP A 85 -19.13 -16.16 -3.11
CA ASP A 85 -17.88 -16.23 -3.88
C ASP A 85 -17.20 -14.86 -3.96
N PHE A 86 -16.10 -14.71 -3.25
CA PHE A 86 -15.26 -13.52 -3.27
C PHE A 86 -14.12 -13.54 -4.32
N THR A 87 -14.06 -14.59 -5.15
CA THR A 87 -12.93 -14.77 -6.08
C THR A 87 -12.81 -13.62 -7.09
N ASN A 88 -13.96 -13.07 -7.52
CA ASN A 88 -14.05 -11.95 -8.43
C ASN A 88 -14.86 -10.80 -7.81
N PHE A 89 -14.65 -10.55 -6.52
CA PHE A 89 -15.39 -9.52 -5.81
C PHE A 89 -15.00 -8.12 -6.31
N ASP A 90 -15.96 -7.42 -6.89
CA ASP A 90 -15.84 -6.01 -7.25
C ASP A 90 -16.53 -5.17 -6.18
N GLU A 91 -15.74 -4.58 -5.31
CA GLU A 91 -16.18 -3.78 -4.18
C GLU A 91 -17.02 -2.56 -4.63
N ALA A 92 -16.59 -1.88 -5.69
CA ALA A 92 -17.32 -0.73 -6.21
C ALA A 92 -18.69 -1.13 -6.78
N ALA A 93 -18.77 -2.26 -7.48
CA ALA A 93 -20.03 -2.81 -7.97
C ALA A 93 -20.94 -3.23 -6.80
N PHE A 94 -20.38 -3.85 -5.77
CA PHE A 94 -21.12 -4.22 -4.57
C PHE A 94 -21.70 -3.01 -3.85
N ILE A 95 -20.92 -1.95 -3.64
CA ILE A 95 -21.37 -0.70 -3.02
C ILE A 95 -22.52 -0.08 -3.81
N ARG A 96 -22.42 -0.05 -5.14
CA ARG A 96 -23.48 0.48 -5.99
C ARG A 96 -24.78 -0.31 -5.89
N SER A 97 -24.71 -1.62 -5.74
CA SER A 97 -25.85 -2.54 -5.75
C SER A 97 -26.53 -2.73 -4.41
N THR A 98 -25.82 -2.50 -3.29
CA THR A 98 -26.39 -2.73 -1.97
C THR A 98 -27.44 -1.67 -1.61
N ASN A 99 -28.53 -2.15 -0.98
CA ASN A 99 -29.57 -1.27 -0.43
C ASN A 99 -29.33 -0.88 1.04
N ALA A 100 -28.26 -1.41 1.64
CA ALA A 100 -27.93 -1.16 3.04
C ALA A 100 -27.19 0.18 3.26
N LEU A 101 -26.78 0.84 2.17
CA LEU A 101 -26.13 2.15 2.16
C LEU A 101 -27.03 3.18 1.50
N THR A 102 -27.02 4.42 2.03
CA THR A 102 -27.65 5.56 1.36
C THR A 102 -26.83 5.99 0.14
N GLU A 103 -27.43 6.74 -0.79
CA GLU A 103 -26.71 7.22 -1.98
C GLU A 103 -25.51 8.12 -1.59
N ALA A 104 -25.63 8.95 -0.56
CA ALA A 104 -24.52 9.76 -0.06
C ALA A 104 -23.38 8.93 0.52
N GLU A 105 -23.69 7.84 1.22
CA GLU A 105 -22.69 6.89 1.75
C GLU A 105 -21.98 6.15 0.61
N LYS A 106 -22.72 5.73 -0.41
CA LYS A 106 -22.15 5.11 -1.61
C LYS A 106 -21.19 6.05 -2.35
N GLU A 107 -21.59 7.29 -2.58
CA GLU A 107 -20.75 8.29 -3.22
C GLU A 107 -19.45 8.52 -2.45
N THR A 108 -19.53 8.61 -1.11
CA THR A 108 -18.35 8.77 -0.25
C THR A 108 -17.41 7.59 -0.35
N LEU A 109 -17.91 6.36 -0.22
CA LEU A 109 -17.08 5.16 -0.33
C LEU A 109 -16.47 4.99 -1.72
N LEU A 110 -17.23 5.26 -2.79
CA LEU A 110 -16.72 5.18 -4.15
C LEU A 110 -15.63 6.23 -4.43
N ALA A 111 -15.73 7.42 -3.83
CA ALA A 111 -14.68 8.43 -3.89
C ALA A 111 -13.42 7.98 -3.16
N ASP A 112 -13.57 7.40 -1.96
CA ASP A 112 -12.46 6.85 -1.19
C ASP A 112 -11.77 5.70 -1.95
N ILE A 113 -12.53 4.76 -2.52
CA ILE A 113 -11.99 3.65 -3.33
C ILE A 113 -11.22 4.18 -4.53
N LYS A 114 -11.72 5.20 -5.19
CA LYS A 114 -11.02 5.81 -6.33
C LYS A 114 -9.66 6.38 -5.91
N GLU A 115 -9.62 7.13 -4.80
CA GLU A 115 -8.37 7.66 -4.27
C GLU A 115 -7.40 6.54 -3.84
N LEU A 116 -7.91 5.50 -3.18
CA LEU A 116 -7.10 4.34 -2.79
C LEU A 116 -6.51 3.61 -3.99
N ASN A 117 -7.28 3.39 -5.05
CA ASN A 117 -6.80 2.77 -6.28
C ASN A 117 -5.73 3.63 -6.99
N GLU A 118 -5.86 4.95 -6.95
CA GLU A 118 -4.84 5.87 -7.48
C GLU A 118 -3.55 5.80 -6.67
N LEU A 119 -3.64 5.67 -5.34
CA LEU A 119 -2.48 5.49 -4.46
C LEU A 119 -1.82 4.12 -4.65
N ASP A 120 -2.62 3.07 -4.80
CA ASP A 120 -2.15 1.71 -5.05
C ASP A 120 -1.37 1.62 -6.37
N ALA A 121 -1.87 2.23 -7.44
CA ALA A 121 -1.17 2.31 -8.71
C ALA A 121 0.16 3.09 -8.61
N GLN A 122 0.22 4.14 -7.78
CA GLN A 122 1.48 4.85 -7.51
C GLN A 122 2.45 3.97 -6.73
N MET A 123 1.97 3.22 -5.76
CA MET A 123 2.77 2.30 -4.95
C MET A 123 3.35 1.17 -5.82
N GLU A 124 2.53 0.56 -6.69
CA GLU A 124 2.97 -0.47 -7.64
C GLU A 124 4.10 0.05 -8.54
N ALA A 125 3.94 1.26 -9.09
CA ALA A 125 4.98 1.89 -9.92
C ALA A 125 6.28 2.20 -9.15
N LEU A 126 6.22 2.39 -7.83
CA LEU A 126 7.40 2.56 -6.98
C LEU A 126 8.07 1.20 -6.69
N TYR A 127 7.29 0.16 -6.43
CA TYR A 127 7.82 -1.19 -6.25
C TYR A 127 8.53 -1.71 -7.49
N GLU A 128 8.04 -1.39 -8.69
CA GLU A 128 8.71 -1.74 -9.95
C GLU A 128 10.11 -1.10 -10.11
N LYS A 129 10.35 0.02 -9.43
CA LYS A 129 11.66 0.68 -9.43
C LYS A 129 12.66 0.07 -8.43
N LEU A 130 12.19 -0.70 -7.48
CA LEU A 130 13.05 -1.38 -6.52
C LEU A 130 13.74 -2.57 -7.21
N PRO A 131 14.99 -2.87 -6.84
CA PRO A 131 15.68 -4.03 -7.38
C PRO A 131 14.94 -5.32 -6.99
N ASP A 132 14.79 -6.23 -7.96
CA ASP A 132 14.16 -7.52 -7.72
C ASP A 132 14.84 -8.24 -6.55
N CYS A 133 14.09 -8.47 -5.49
CA CYS A 133 14.58 -9.21 -4.32
C CYS A 133 14.96 -10.66 -4.66
N ASP A 134 14.50 -11.19 -5.79
CA ASP A 134 14.83 -12.53 -6.27
C ASP A 134 16.31 -12.66 -6.75
N ASN A 135 16.97 -11.52 -6.96
CA ASN A 135 18.39 -11.46 -7.36
C ASN A 135 19.33 -11.09 -6.20
N MET A 136 18.85 -11.00 -4.98
CA MET A 136 19.75 -10.89 -3.85
C MET A 136 20.62 -12.15 -3.80
N PRO A 137 21.96 -12.04 -3.89
CA PRO A 137 22.80 -13.18 -3.66
C PRO A 137 22.48 -13.69 -2.26
N LEU A 138 21.96 -14.92 -2.20
CA LEU A 138 21.81 -15.63 -0.94
C LEU A 138 23.15 -15.47 -0.20
N TYR A 139 23.12 -14.73 0.90
CA TYR A 139 24.29 -14.67 1.76
C TYR A 139 24.62 -16.12 2.13
N GLU A 140 25.62 -16.66 1.49
CA GLU A 140 26.19 -17.95 1.81
C GLU A 140 26.59 -17.86 3.28
N LYS A 141 25.81 -18.51 4.13
CA LYS A 141 26.17 -18.65 5.54
C LYS A 141 27.46 -19.40 5.61
N ALA A 142 28.51 -18.66 5.80
CA ALA A 142 29.76 -19.25 6.23
C ALA A 142 29.62 -19.74 7.69
#